data_f1feb97e0a7c871a8396792cd78c44dd
#
_entry.id   f1feb97e0a7c871a8396792cd78c44dd
#
_cell.length_a   1.000
_cell.length_b   1.000
_cell.length_c   1.000
_cell.angle_alpha   90.00
_cell.angle_beta   90.00
_cell.angle_gamma   90.00
#
_symmetry.space_group_name_H-M   'P 1'
#
loop_
_entity.id
_entity.type
_entity.pdbx_description
1 polymer ?
#
loop_
_entity_poly.entity_id
_entity_poly.type
_entity_poly.pdbx_seq_one_letter_code
_entity_poly.pdbx_strand_id
1 'polypeptide(L)'
;RQAIEESRDEVAGKLANADLVFITCGMGGGTGTGAAPVIAELAREAGALTVGIVTKPFLFEGRKRMRQAEQGIADMRKNVDTMIVVPNERLLAVVGKGIPFQDALKKADEVLLHATQGISSLISVTGLVNVDFADVRTVMQAGGSALMGTGVGRGENRAMEAAQQAISSPLLDNISI
;
A
#
# COMPACT_ATOMS: atom_id res chain seq x y z
N ARG A 1 -13.42 7.47 12.61
CA ARG A 1 -12.55 8.57 13.03
C ARG A 1 -12.67 8.83 14.53
N GLN A 2 -13.87 9.01 15.07
CA GLN A 2 -14.06 9.27 16.50
C GLN A 2 -13.38 8.23 17.40
N ALA A 3 -13.55 6.92 17.11
CA ALA A 3 -12.94 5.85 17.90
C ALA A 3 -11.40 5.91 17.96
N ILE A 4 -10.73 6.31 16.90
CA ILE A 4 -9.26 6.44 16.91
C ILE A 4 -8.81 7.70 17.67
N GLU A 5 -9.60 8.75 17.66
CA GLU A 5 -9.30 9.96 18.45
C GLU A 5 -9.35 9.68 19.95
N GLU A 6 -10.28 8.79 20.40
CA GLU A 6 -10.36 8.35 21.80
C GLU A 6 -9.15 7.51 22.25
N SER A 7 -8.50 6.80 21.31
CA SER A 7 -7.31 5.96 21.57
C SER A 7 -6.01 6.59 21.08
N ARG A 8 -6.00 7.89 20.79
CA ARG A 8 -4.86 8.58 20.16
C ARG A 8 -3.55 8.39 20.93
N ASP A 9 -3.60 8.57 22.24
CA ASP A 9 -2.41 8.47 23.11
C ASP A 9 -1.86 7.04 23.17
N GLU A 10 -2.75 6.04 23.20
CA GLU A 10 -2.34 4.63 23.19
C GLU A 10 -1.65 4.27 21.88
N VAL A 11 -2.22 4.69 20.74
CA VAL A 11 -1.62 4.47 19.42
C VAL A 11 -0.30 5.20 19.28
N ALA A 12 -0.22 6.47 19.71
CA ALA A 12 1.01 7.24 19.71
C ALA A 12 2.12 6.55 20.52
N GLY A 13 1.77 6.01 21.69
CA GLY A 13 2.71 5.25 22.53
C GLY A 13 3.25 3.97 21.84
N LYS A 14 2.46 3.32 20.98
CA LYS A 14 2.89 2.15 20.20
C LYS A 14 3.78 2.53 19.01
N LEU A 15 3.62 3.73 18.49
CA LEU A 15 4.40 4.25 17.36
C LEU A 15 5.70 4.94 17.80
N ALA A 16 5.82 5.29 19.06
CA ALA A 16 7.04 5.87 19.63
C ALA A 16 8.23 4.93 19.40
N ASN A 17 9.30 5.40 18.81
CA ASN A 17 10.50 4.64 18.43
C ASN A 17 10.35 3.73 17.18
N ALA A 18 9.31 3.87 16.39
CA ALA A 18 9.23 3.23 15.09
C ALA A 18 10.03 4.04 14.06
N ASP A 19 10.92 3.39 13.30
CA ASP A 19 11.64 4.01 12.19
C ASP A 19 10.81 4.01 10.90
N LEU A 20 9.97 3.00 10.74
CA LEU A 20 9.12 2.79 9.56
C LEU A 20 7.75 2.29 9.99
N VAL A 21 6.70 2.91 9.46
CA VAL A 21 5.31 2.54 9.71
C VAL A 21 4.59 2.29 8.38
N PHE A 22 4.13 1.06 8.19
CA PHE A 22 3.22 0.73 7.11
C PHE A 22 1.77 0.85 7.56
N ILE A 23 0.97 1.58 6.81
CA ILE A 23 -0.46 1.71 7.06
C ILE A 23 -1.20 1.11 5.88
N THR A 24 -1.82 -0.05 6.11
CA THR A 24 -2.52 -0.79 5.05
C THR A 24 -4.00 -0.89 5.37
N CYS A 25 -4.84 -0.57 4.39
CA CYS A 25 -6.29 -0.76 4.54
C CYS A 25 -7.03 -0.68 3.20
N GLY A 26 -8.25 -1.23 3.19
CA GLY A 26 -9.24 -0.95 2.15
C GLY A 26 -9.93 0.37 2.44
N MET A 27 -9.93 1.28 1.47
CA MET A 27 -10.63 2.56 1.55
C MET A 27 -12.10 2.43 1.14
N GLY A 28 -12.94 3.33 1.63
CA GLY A 28 -14.39 3.35 1.37
C GLY A 28 -15.26 2.78 2.49
N GLY A 29 -14.65 2.07 3.44
CA GLY A 29 -15.30 1.64 4.68
C GLY A 29 -15.16 2.67 5.80
N GLY A 30 -15.72 2.36 6.97
CA GLY A 30 -15.66 3.25 8.15
C GLY A 30 -14.30 3.25 8.84
N THR A 31 -13.74 2.07 9.09
CA THR A 31 -12.52 1.88 9.87
C THR A 31 -11.28 2.38 9.12
N GLY A 32 -10.97 1.80 7.97
CA GLY A 32 -9.78 2.18 7.19
C GLY A 32 -9.80 3.66 6.80
N THR A 33 -10.90 4.12 6.20
CA THR A 33 -11.05 5.50 5.73
C THR A 33 -10.94 6.53 6.86
N GLY A 34 -11.49 6.20 8.04
CA GLY A 34 -11.54 7.11 9.18
C GLY A 34 -10.28 7.09 10.06
N ALA A 35 -9.68 5.92 10.27
CA ALA A 35 -8.56 5.75 11.19
C ALA A 35 -7.19 5.92 10.52
N ALA A 36 -7.02 5.43 9.28
CA ALA A 36 -5.71 5.44 8.62
C ALA A 36 -5.08 6.84 8.52
N PRO A 37 -5.80 7.92 8.15
CA PRO A 37 -5.22 9.26 8.12
C PRO A 37 -4.73 9.75 9.49
N VAL A 38 -5.42 9.40 10.57
CA VAL A 38 -5.04 9.78 11.94
C VAL A 38 -3.79 9.01 12.39
N ILE A 39 -3.75 7.71 12.10
CA ILE A 39 -2.57 6.89 12.39
C ILE A 39 -1.35 7.39 11.59
N ALA A 40 -1.55 7.80 10.35
CA ALA A 40 -0.48 8.38 9.52
C ALA A 40 0.07 9.68 10.12
N GLU A 41 -0.81 10.55 10.61
CA GLU A 41 -0.44 11.78 11.31
C GLU A 41 0.42 11.46 12.54
N LEU A 42 -0.03 10.53 13.41
CA LEU A 42 0.69 10.12 14.60
C LEU A 42 2.06 9.48 14.29
N ALA A 43 2.13 8.63 13.26
CA ALA A 43 3.40 8.02 12.84
C ALA A 43 4.40 9.07 12.36
N ARG A 44 3.92 10.06 11.59
CA ARG A 44 4.75 11.16 11.12
C ARG A 44 5.19 12.08 12.26
N GLU A 45 4.31 12.39 13.20
CA GLU A 45 4.65 13.14 14.42
C GLU A 45 5.71 12.44 15.27
N ALA A 46 5.70 11.10 15.29
CA ALA A 46 6.73 10.29 15.93
C ALA A 46 8.06 10.25 15.16
N GLY A 47 8.16 10.85 13.97
CA GLY A 47 9.37 10.88 13.14
C GLY A 47 9.60 9.62 12.31
N ALA A 48 8.63 8.70 12.26
CA ALA A 48 8.71 7.50 11.46
C ALA A 48 8.54 7.79 9.96
N LEU A 49 9.28 7.08 9.11
CA LEU A 49 8.96 7.02 7.69
C LEU A 49 7.60 6.35 7.52
N THR A 50 6.63 7.08 7.00
CA THR A 50 5.22 6.64 6.94
C THR A 50 4.83 6.29 5.51
N VAL A 51 4.53 5.02 5.28
CA VAL A 51 4.15 4.48 3.96
C VAL A 51 2.71 3.99 3.99
N GLY A 52 1.87 4.60 3.16
CA GLY A 52 0.48 4.19 2.99
C GLY A 52 0.31 3.23 1.81
N ILE A 53 -0.29 2.08 2.04
CA ILE A 53 -0.62 1.11 0.98
C ILE A 53 -2.11 0.79 1.08
N VAL A 54 -2.90 1.32 0.17
CA VAL A 54 -4.37 1.24 0.28
C VAL A 54 -5.02 0.77 -1.01
N THR A 55 -6.17 0.13 -0.89
CA THR A 55 -6.99 -0.24 -2.04
C THR A 55 -8.17 0.69 -2.22
N LYS A 56 -8.53 0.97 -3.48
CA LYS A 56 -9.82 1.58 -3.83
C LYS A 56 -10.87 0.47 -4.00
N PRO A 57 -12.12 0.71 -3.56
CA PRO A 57 -13.18 -0.28 -3.71
C PRO A 57 -13.44 -0.64 -5.19
N PHE A 58 -14.04 -1.80 -5.40
CA PHE A 58 -14.55 -2.19 -6.71
C PHE A 58 -15.73 -1.30 -7.13
N LEU A 59 -15.95 -1.16 -8.44
CA LEU A 59 -17.06 -0.34 -8.97
C LEU A 59 -18.42 -0.85 -8.52
N PHE A 60 -18.59 -2.17 -8.38
CA PHE A 60 -19.84 -2.77 -7.91
C PHE A 60 -20.14 -2.50 -6.42
N GLU A 61 -19.17 -2.05 -5.62
CA GLU A 61 -19.40 -1.65 -4.22
C GLU A 61 -20.15 -0.30 -4.12
N GLY A 62 -20.28 0.41 -5.21
CA GLY A 62 -21.12 1.58 -5.36
C GLY A 62 -20.41 2.91 -5.19
N ARG A 63 -21.01 3.93 -5.80
CA ARG A 63 -20.45 5.29 -5.87
C ARG A 63 -20.22 5.95 -4.51
N LYS A 64 -21.05 5.62 -3.52
CA LYS A 64 -20.87 6.18 -2.17
C LYS A 64 -19.58 5.73 -1.55
N ARG A 65 -19.27 4.43 -1.64
CA ARG A 65 -18.00 3.87 -1.15
C ARG A 65 -16.79 4.45 -1.89
N MET A 66 -16.90 4.61 -3.20
CA MET A 66 -15.83 5.21 -4.01
C MET A 66 -15.53 6.65 -3.58
N ARG A 67 -16.56 7.50 -3.39
CA ARG A 67 -16.37 8.88 -2.91
C ARG A 67 -15.72 8.92 -1.52
N GLN A 68 -16.16 8.05 -0.61
CA GLN A 68 -15.57 7.94 0.72
C GLN A 68 -14.09 7.52 0.65
N ALA A 69 -13.76 6.56 -0.25
CA ALA A 69 -12.40 6.14 -0.48
C ALA A 69 -11.52 7.28 -1.01
N GLU A 70 -11.99 8.04 -1.98
CA GLU A 70 -11.25 9.18 -2.56
C GLU A 70 -10.98 10.27 -1.52
N GLN A 71 -11.96 10.56 -0.66
CA GLN A 71 -11.78 11.51 0.43
C GLN A 71 -10.74 11.00 1.44
N GLY A 72 -10.83 9.74 1.87
CA GLY A 72 -9.87 9.14 2.79
C GLY A 72 -8.45 9.10 2.23
N ILE A 73 -8.31 8.80 0.92
CA ILE A 73 -7.03 8.84 0.21
C ILE A 73 -6.46 10.27 0.20
N ALA A 74 -7.29 11.27 -0.08
CA ALA A 74 -6.86 12.67 -0.09
C ALA A 74 -6.41 13.13 1.31
N ASP A 75 -7.10 12.71 2.36
CA ASP A 75 -6.74 13.03 3.73
C ASP A 75 -5.45 12.30 4.17
N MET A 76 -5.30 11.03 3.80
CA MET A 76 -4.12 10.25 4.12
C MET A 76 -2.85 10.78 3.42
N ARG A 77 -2.96 11.25 2.16
CA ARG A 77 -1.83 11.81 1.40
C ARG A 77 -1.13 12.98 2.08
N LYS A 78 -1.84 13.72 2.93
CA LYS A 78 -1.27 14.86 3.66
C LYS A 78 -0.31 14.42 4.77
N ASN A 79 -0.45 13.17 5.21
CA ASN A 79 0.17 12.65 6.41
C ASN A 79 1.10 11.46 6.15
N VAL A 80 1.30 11.05 4.91
CA VAL A 80 2.26 10.00 4.54
C VAL A 80 3.40 10.56 3.71
N ASP A 81 4.58 9.96 3.81
CA ASP A 81 5.71 10.29 2.96
C ASP A 81 5.56 9.71 1.56
N THR A 82 5.07 8.49 1.49
CA THR A 82 4.79 7.78 0.23
C THR A 82 3.47 7.07 0.30
N MET A 83 2.72 7.08 -0.79
CA MET A 83 1.43 6.42 -0.89
C MET A 83 1.30 5.58 -2.16
N ILE A 84 1.00 4.29 -1.96
CA ILE A 84 0.66 3.35 -3.02
C ILE A 84 -0.86 3.13 -3.00
N VAL A 85 -1.52 3.44 -4.09
CA VAL A 85 -2.97 3.25 -4.22
C VAL A 85 -3.24 2.18 -5.26
N VAL A 86 -3.86 1.08 -4.85
CA VAL A 86 -4.22 -0.05 -5.69
C VAL A 86 -5.71 0.00 -6.03
N PRO A 87 -6.09 0.26 -7.29
CA PRO A 87 -7.49 0.16 -7.70
C PRO A 87 -7.90 -1.32 -7.78
N ASN A 88 -8.86 -1.76 -6.95
CA ASN A 88 -9.33 -3.14 -6.96
C ASN A 88 -9.87 -3.59 -8.32
N GLU A 89 -10.42 -2.66 -9.12
CA GLU A 89 -10.92 -2.94 -10.46
C GLU A 89 -9.86 -3.58 -11.37
N ARG A 90 -8.59 -3.20 -11.20
CA ARG A 90 -7.49 -3.78 -11.97
C ARG A 90 -7.19 -5.23 -11.60
N LEU A 91 -7.50 -5.63 -10.38
CA LEU A 91 -7.33 -7.01 -9.94
C LEU A 91 -8.28 -7.96 -10.68
N LEU A 92 -9.45 -7.48 -11.10
CA LEU A 92 -10.40 -8.27 -11.89
C LEU A 92 -9.84 -8.64 -13.27
N ALA A 93 -8.97 -7.82 -13.83
CA ALA A 93 -8.32 -8.14 -15.10
C ALA A 93 -7.34 -9.32 -14.99
N VAL A 94 -6.74 -9.52 -13.82
CA VAL A 94 -5.79 -10.61 -13.54
C VAL A 94 -6.50 -11.91 -13.20
N VAL A 95 -7.61 -11.82 -12.47
CA VAL A 95 -8.28 -12.99 -11.90
C VAL A 95 -9.33 -13.58 -12.84
N GLY A 96 -9.73 -12.83 -13.86
CA GLY A 96 -10.74 -13.25 -14.86
C GLY A 96 -12.18 -12.92 -14.44
N LYS A 97 -13.08 -13.04 -15.45
CA LYS A 97 -14.51 -12.79 -15.24
C LYS A 97 -15.15 -13.97 -14.52
N GLY A 98 -16.01 -13.68 -13.52
CA GLY A 98 -16.86 -14.68 -12.88
C GLY A 98 -16.36 -15.24 -11.56
N ILE A 99 -15.35 -14.63 -10.94
CA ILE A 99 -14.91 -15.02 -9.59
C ILE A 99 -15.94 -14.60 -8.53
N PRO A 100 -16.09 -15.39 -7.45
CA PRO A 100 -16.88 -15.00 -6.30
C PRO A 100 -16.38 -13.70 -5.66
N PHE A 101 -17.29 -12.89 -5.15
CA PHE A 101 -16.97 -11.62 -4.47
C PHE A 101 -15.92 -11.76 -3.35
N GLN A 102 -16.03 -12.82 -2.56
CA GLN A 102 -15.07 -13.08 -1.48
C GLN A 102 -13.65 -13.32 -2.00
N ASP A 103 -13.51 -13.98 -3.14
CA ASP A 103 -12.19 -14.25 -3.73
C ASP A 103 -11.58 -12.98 -4.35
N ALA A 104 -12.42 -12.09 -4.89
CA ALA A 104 -11.98 -10.77 -5.33
C ALA A 104 -11.41 -9.93 -4.16
N LEU A 105 -12.06 -9.95 -2.99
CA LEU A 105 -11.56 -9.28 -1.79
C LEU A 105 -10.27 -9.90 -1.28
N LYS A 106 -10.16 -11.24 -1.26
CA LYS A 106 -8.90 -11.91 -0.89
C LYS A 106 -7.74 -11.51 -1.80
N LYS A 107 -7.99 -11.32 -3.10
CA LYS A 107 -6.96 -10.82 -4.02
C LYS A 107 -6.51 -9.41 -3.70
N ALA A 108 -7.41 -8.55 -3.26
CA ALA A 108 -7.03 -7.22 -2.78
C ALA A 108 -6.15 -7.30 -1.52
N ASP A 109 -6.47 -8.19 -0.58
CA ASP A 109 -5.67 -8.43 0.62
C ASP A 109 -4.28 -9.00 0.27
N GLU A 110 -4.20 -9.97 -0.66
CA GLU A 110 -2.94 -10.52 -1.14
C GLU A 110 -2.02 -9.44 -1.74
N VAL A 111 -2.58 -8.50 -2.48
CA VAL A 111 -1.80 -7.40 -3.07
C VAL A 111 -1.25 -6.47 -1.99
N LEU A 112 -2.05 -6.12 -0.99
CA LEU A 112 -1.59 -5.32 0.15
C LEU A 112 -0.46 -6.05 0.91
N LEU A 113 -0.62 -7.35 1.12
CA LEU A 113 0.39 -8.20 1.76
C LEU A 113 1.70 -8.21 0.97
N HIS A 114 1.64 -8.51 -0.33
CA HIS A 114 2.82 -8.57 -1.19
C HIS A 114 3.52 -7.20 -1.29
N ALA A 115 2.77 -6.11 -1.36
CA ALA A 115 3.33 -4.77 -1.38
C ALA A 115 4.10 -4.47 -0.08
N THR A 116 3.50 -4.77 1.07
CA THR A 116 4.13 -4.57 2.37
C THR A 116 5.36 -5.47 2.55
N GLN A 117 5.25 -6.75 2.21
CA GLN A 117 6.35 -7.71 2.28
C GLN A 117 7.49 -7.35 1.33
N GLY A 118 7.17 -6.92 0.10
CA GLY A 118 8.16 -6.52 -0.90
C GLY A 118 9.06 -5.39 -0.38
N ILE A 119 8.49 -4.35 0.19
CA ILE A 119 9.25 -3.23 0.75
C ILE A 119 9.98 -3.65 2.02
N SER A 120 9.32 -4.37 2.94
CA SER A 120 9.92 -4.83 4.18
C SER A 120 11.10 -5.78 3.94
N SER A 121 10.99 -6.67 2.96
CA SER A 121 12.05 -7.63 2.62
C SER A 121 13.31 -6.97 2.04
N LEU A 122 13.17 -5.84 1.35
CA LEU A 122 14.33 -5.08 0.86
C LEU A 122 15.23 -4.60 2.00
N ILE A 123 14.64 -4.34 3.17
CA ILE A 123 15.35 -3.83 4.35
C ILE A 123 15.81 -4.97 5.25
N SER A 124 15.00 -6.02 5.41
CA SER A 124 15.21 -7.07 6.42
C SER A 124 15.91 -8.32 5.90
N VAL A 125 15.93 -8.55 4.58
CA VAL A 125 16.51 -9.76 3.99
C VAL A 125 17.81 -9.43 3.28
N THR A 126 18.89 -10.07 3.71
CA THR A 126 20.20 -9.99 3.05
C THR A 126 20.13 -10.68 1.69
N GLY A 127 20.31 -9.93 0.63
CA GLY A 127 20.29 -10.41 -0.77
C GLY A 127 21.62 -10.17 -1.48
N LEU A 128 21.63 -10.36 -2.80
CA LEU A 128 22.79 -10.03 -3.65
C LEU A 128 23.08 -8.52 -3.67
N VAL A 129 22.03 -7.71 -3.57
CA VAL A 129 22.11 -6.26 -3.41
C VAL A 129 21.36 -5.92 -2.12
N ASN A 130 22.08 -5.37 -1.16
CA ASN A 130 21.53 -4.92 0.10
C ASN A 130 21.22 -3.44 -0.01
N VAL A 131 19.98 -3.11 0.35
CA VAL A 131 19.52 -1.72 0.47
C VAL A 131 19.38 -1.42 1.96
N ASP A 132 20.06 -0.42 2.47
CA ASP A 132 19.89 -0.03 3.85
C ASP A 132 18.63 0.85 4.04
N PHE A 133 18.22 1.01 5.29
CA PHE A 133 17.06 1.82 5.61
C PHE A 133 17.20 3.29 5.22
N ALA A 134 18.42 3.83 5.25
CA ALA A 134 18.71 5.21 4.88
C ALA A 134 18.44 5.47 3.39
N ASP A 135 18.80 4.51 2.52
CA ASP A 135 18.53 4.57 1.10
C ASP A 135 17.03 4.53 0.82
N VAL A 136 16.31 3.60 1.46
CA VAL A 136 14.84 3.51 1.36
C VAL A 136 14.18 4.79 1.84
N ARG A 137 14.61 5.34 2.96
CA ARG A 137 14.11 6.61 3.50
C ARG A 137 14.33 7.75 2.51
N THR A 138 15.51 7.87 1.94
CA THR A 138 15.86 8.94 0.98
C THR A 138 14.95 8.92 -0.25
N VAL A 139 14.68 7.73 -0.79
CA VAL A 139 13.80 7.58 -1.95
C VAL A 139 12.33 7.85 -1.61
N MET A 140 11.88 7.39 -0.45
CA MET A 140 10.47 7.43 -0.07
C MET A 140 10.02 8.76 0.56
N GLN A 141 10.86 9.50 1.25
CA GLN A 141 10.50 10.79 1.86
C GLN A 141 10.04 11.85 0.85
N ALA A 142 10.51 11.79 -0.37
CA ALA A 142 10.13 12.71 -1.45
C ALA A 142 9.07 12.14 -2.41
N GLY A 143 8.57 10.93 -2.14
CA GLY A 143 7.90 10.10 -3.14
C GLY A 143 6.48 10.52 -3.51
N GLY A 144 5.70 11.08 -2.59
CA GLY A 144 4.30 11.40 -2.86
C GLY A 144 3.49 10.17 -3.28
N SER A 145 3.15 10.06 -4.55
CA SER A 145 2.47 8.86 -5.11
C SER A 145 3.51 7.90 -5.68
N ALA A 146 3.47 6.67 -5.23
CA ALA A 146 4.33 5.60 -5.73
C ALA A 146 3.51 4.47 -6.37
N LEU A 147 4.18 3.72 -7.20
CA LEU A 147 3.66 2.54 -7.87
C LEU A 147 4.58 1.37 -7.60
N MET A 148 4.01 0.19 -7.62
CA MET A 148 4.75 -1.02 -7.34
C MET A 148 4.36 -2.14 -8.30
N GLY A 149 5.38 -2.79 -8.86
CA GLY A 149 5.22 -4.04 -9.60
C GLY A 149 6.14 -5.09 -8.99
N THR A 150 5.68 -6.33 -8.96
CA THR A 150 6.45 -7.47 -8.47
C THR A 150 6.49 -8.57 -9.52
N GLY A 151 7.62 -9.24 -9.62
CA GLY A 151 7.78 -10.39 -10.51
C GLY A 151 8.68 -11.44 -9.89
N VAL A 152 8.39 -12.70 -10.16
CA VAL A 152 9.16 -13.86 -9.69
C VAL A 152 9.52 -14.72 -10.89
N GLY A 153 10.81 -14.96 -11.08
CA GLY A 153 11.32 -15.85 -12.13
C GLY A 153 12.11 -17.03 -11.57
N ARG A 154 12.10 -18.15 -12.27
CA ARG A 154 12.88 -19.36 -11.94
C ARG A 154 13.58 -19.89 -13.20
N GLY A 155 14.71 -20.62 -13.01
CA GLY A 155 15.47 -21.18 -14.10
C GLY A 155 16.49 -20.22 -14.71
N GLU A 156 16.95 -20.50 -15.94
CA GLU A 156 18.02 -19.75 -16.60
C GLU A 156 17.66 -18.30 -16.88
N ASN A 157 16.43 -18.03 -17.32
CA ASN A 157 15.95 -16.69 -17.66
C ASN A 157 15.26 -15.96 -16.50
N ARG A 158 15.44 -16.45 -15.26
CA ARG A 158 14.71 -15.96 -14.07
C ARG A 158 14.71 -14.45 -13.88
N ALA A 159 15.84 -13.80 -14.18
CA ALA A 159 15.95 -12.35 -13.98
C ALA A 159 15.11 -11.57 -15.00
N MET A 160 15.15 -12.00 -16.27
CA MET A 160 14.36 -11.37 -17.34
C MET A 160 12.87 -11.62 -17.14
N GLU A 161 12.47 -12.84 -16.78
CA GLU A 161 11.08 -13.20 -16.52
C GLU A 161 10.53 -12.41 -15.32
N ALA A 162 11.28 -12.32 -14.23
CA ALA A 162 10.88 -11.54 -13.06
C ALA A 162 10.75 -10.04 -13.38
N ALA A 163 11.71 -9.48 -14.12
CA ALA A 163 11.64 -8.08 -14.53
C ALA A 163 10.45 -7.81 -15.46
N GLN A 164 10.20 -8.68 -16.42
CA GLN A 164 9.07 -8.55 -17.34
C GLN A 164 7.72 -8.67 -16.61
N GLN A 165 7.60 -9.59 -15.66
CA GLN A 165 6.40 -9.69 -14.81
C GLN A 165 6.20 -8.44 -13.96
N ALA A 166 7.26 -7.90 -13.36
CA ALA A 166 7.17 -6.69 -12.55
C ALA A 166 6.70 -5.47 -13.37
N ILE A 167 7.26 -5.28 -14.57
CA ILE A 167 6.90 -4.17 -15.47
C ILE A 167 5.50 -4.35 -16.06
N SER A 168 5.11 -5.57 -16.37
CA SER A 168 3.80 -5.91 -16.92
C SER A 168 2.72 -6.05 -15.85
N SER A 169 3.01 -5.69 -14.60
CA SER A 169 2.03 -5.78 -13.52
C SER A 169 0.83 -4.89 -13.83
N PRO A 170 -0.41 -5.43 -13.82
CA PRO A 170 -1.61 -4.64 -14.07
C PRO A 170 -1.83 -3.53 -13.04
N LEU A 171 -1.08 -3.54 -11.94
CA LEU A 171 -1.06 -2.47 -10.96
C LEU A 171 -0.34 -1.20 -11.45
N LEU A 172 0.51 -1.33 -12.49
CA LEU A 172 1.28 -0.26 -13.11
C LEU A 172 0.61 0.35 -14.36
N ASP A 173 -0.50 -0.23 -14.81
CA ASP A 173 -1.16 0.17 -16.07
C ASP A 173 -1.63 1.64 -16.04
N ASN A 174 -1.36 2.38 -17.14
CA ASN A 174 -1.51 3.82 -17.38
C ASN A 174 -0.30 4.71 -17.05
N ILE A 175 0.88 4.13 -16.88
CA ILE A 175 2.09 4.92 -16.88
C ILE A 175 2.94 4.45 -18.07
N SER A 176 3.03 5.32 -19.07
CA SER A 176 4.06 5.20 -20.10
C SER A 176 5.39 5.48 -19.41
N ILE A 177 6.18 4.44 -19.20
CA ILE A 177 7.59 4.56 -18.80
C ILE A 177 8.39 4.79 -20.06
#